data_ccc927a4df01164c9ddba71d4e096cf8
#
_entry.id   ccc927a4df01164c9ddba71d4e096cf8
#
_cell.length_a   1.000
_cell.length_b   1.000
_cell.length_c   1.000
_cell.angle_alpha   90.00
_cell.angle_beta   90.00
_cell.angle_gamma   90.00
#
_symmetry.space_group_name_H-M   'P 1'
#
loop_
_entity.id
_entity.type
_entity.pdbx_description
1 polymer ?
#
loop_
_entity_poly.entity_id
_entity_poly.type
_entity_poly.pdbx_seq_one_letter_code
_entity_poly.pdbx_strand_id
1 'polypeptide(L)'
;LAFLMNGQIGGKTWGVPFQRSTIVMYWNKEAFKEAGLDPNKPPATWAELVSMATKLTKKDAAGKVTQYGVQVPSSGFPYWLFQGFTTQNDVILANDAGNQVRYDDPKVIEALQFWVDLSRKHGVHPAGVVEWGTTPKDFMEKKAAIIWTTTGNLTNIRANAKFDFGVAMLPAGKKRGSPTGGGNFFIFKKATPAQQEAAFKFGRWLTTPERAAQWGIDTGYVAVAPAA
;
A
#
# COMPACT_ATOMS: atom_id res chain seq x y z
N LEU A 1 13.50 11.74 -11.58
CA LEU A 1 14.19 11.35 -10.34
C LEU A 1 13.31 11.49 -9.09
N ALA A 2 12.02 11.18 -9.22
CA ALA A 2 11.03 11.32 -8.13
C ALA A 2 11.43 10.57 -6.83
N PHE A 3 12.13 9.44 -6.97
CA PHE A 3 12.55 8.63 -5.81
C PHE A 3 13.67 9.25 -4.95
N LEU A 4 14.35 10.30 -5.45
CA LEU A 4 15.35 11.03 -4.67
C LEU A 4 14.76 12.13 -3.80
N MET A 5 13.56 12.61 -4.10
CA MET A 5 12.98 13.82 -3.47
C MET A 5 12.93 13.72 -1.94
N ASN A 6 12.54 12.58 -1.39
CA ASN A 6 12.47 12.41 0.07
C ASN A 6 13.83 12.18 0.75
N GLY A 7 14.92 12.10 -0.02
CA GLY A 7 16.30 12.07 0.46
C GLY A 7 17.02 13.41 0.30
N GLN A 8 16.31 14.47 -0.12
CA GLN A 8 16.92 15.77 -0.44
C GLN A 8 16.43 16.86 0.52
N ILE A 9 17.35 17.68 1.01
CA ILE A 9 17.06 18.84 1.85
C ILE A 9 18.07 19.95 1.46
N GLY A 10 17.56 21.18 1.24
CA GLY A 10 18.41 22.32 0.90
C GLY A 10 19.23 22.12 -0.37
N GLY A 11 18.67 21.49 -1.39
CA GLY A 11 19.34 21.21 -2.66
C GLY A 11 20.42 20.11 -2.62
N LYS A 12 20.59 19.45 -1.46
CA LYS A 12 21.57 18.37 -1.28
C LYS A 12 20.88 17.02 -1.11
N THR A 13 21.48 15.97 -1.67
CA THR A 13 21.03 14.59 -1.46
C THR A 13 21.73 14.00 -0.24
N TRP A 14 20.96 13.63 0.77
CA TRP A 14 21.42 13.07 2.02
C TRP A 14 21.19 11.57 2.14
N GLY A 15 20.23 11.04 1.37
CA GLY A 15 19.88 9.64 1.37
C GLY A 15 19.77 9.07 -0.03
N VAL A 16 20.23 7.83 -0.20
CA VAL A 16 20.12 7.10 -1.46
C VAL A 16 18.94 6.14 -1.38
N PRO A 17 17.96 6.19 -2.30
CA PRO A 17 16.86 5.23 -2.30
C PRO A 17 17.38 3.82 -2.54
N PHE A 18 16.95 2.90 -1.68
CA PHE A 18 17.28 1.48 -1.80
C PHE A 18 16.12 0.69 -2.42
N GLN A 19 14.94 0.84 -1.84
CA GLN A 19 13.74 0.15 -2.27
C GLN A 19 12.58 1.12 -2.23
N ARG A 20 11.67 1.00 -3.19
CA ARG A 20 10.44 1.77 -3.20
C ARG A 20 9.24 0.86 -3.24
N SER A 21 8.20 1.27 -2.56
CA SER A 21 6.92 0.59 -2.56
C SER A 21 5.80 1.58 -2.77
N THR A 22 4.65 1.08 -3.07
CA THR A 22 3.40 1.81 -3.00
C THR A 22 2.33 0.89 -2.45
N ILE A 23 1.22 1.45 -2.01
CA ILE A 23 0.05 0.66 -1.64
C ILE A 23 -0.60 0.19 -2.94
N VAL A 24 -0.89 -1.10 -3.00
CA VAL A 24 -1.64 -1.74 -4.08
C VAL A 24 -2.79 -2.55 -3.52
N MET A 25 -3.73 -2.87 -4.37
CA MET A 25 -4.85 -3.74 -4.06
C MET A 25 -4.55 -5.15 -4.55
N TYR A 26 -4.69 -6.13 -3.65
CA TYR A 26 -4.70 -7.56 -3.98
C TYR A 26 -6.14 -8.05 -3.89
N TRP A 27 -6.56 -8.90 -4.84
CA TRP A 27 -7.90 -9.50 -4.80
C TRP A 27 -7.86 -10.99 -5.13
N ASN A 28 -8.74 -11.73 -4.50
CA ASN A 28 -8.94 -13.17 -4.71
C ASN A 28 -9.87 -13.38 -5.90
N LYS A 29 -9.32 -13.89 -7.02
CA LYS A 29 -10.07 -14.13 -8.25
C LYS A 29 -11.13 -15.23 -8.11
N GLU A 30 -10.90 -16.22 -7.24
CA GLU A 30 -11.91 -17.26 -6.97
C GLU A 30 -13.11 -16.66 -6.24
N ALA A 31 -12.87 -15.83 -5.22
CA ALA A 31 -13.95 -15.15 -4.51
C ALA A 31 -14.78 -14.25 -5.44
N PHE A 32 -14.13 -13.58 -6.42
CA PHE A 32 -14.82 -12.81 -7.44
C PHE A 32 -15.74 -13.69 -8.29
N LYS A 33 -15.24 -14.83 -8.81
CA LYS A 33 -16.06 -15.78 -9.58
C LYS A 33 -17.27 -16.28 -8.78
N GLU A 34 -17.05 -16.68 -7.53
CA GLU A 34 -18.10 -17.13 -6.62
C GLU A 34 -19.19 -16.06 -6.36
N ALA A 35 -18.79 -14.79 -6.34
CA ALA A 35 -19.71 -13.64 -6.18
C ALA A 35 -20.34 -13.17 -7.50
N GLY A 36 -20.12 -13.87 -8.62
CA GLY A 36 -20.62 -13.49 -9.96
C GLY A 36 -19.95 -12.23 -10.52
N LEU A 37 -18.71 -11.95 -10.09
CA LEU A 37 -17.90 -10.82 -10.60
C LEU A 37 -16.86 -11.34 -11.60
N ASP A 38 -16.46 -10.46 -12.53
CA ASP A 38 -15.34 -10.78 -13.44
C ASP A 38 -14.02 -10.86 -12.62
N PRO A 39 -13.36 -12.02 -12.60
CA PRO A 39 -12.13 -12.23 -11.82
C PRO A 39 -10.94 -11.39 -12.30
N ASN A 40 -11.00 -10.85 -13.51
CA ASN A 40 -9.93 -10.05 -14.09
C ASN A 40 -10.21 -8.54 -14.07
N LYS A 41 -11.36 -8.14 -13.51
CA LYS A 41 -11.79 -6.73 -13.44
C LYS A 41 -11.90 -6.26 -11.98
N PRO A 42 -10.80 -5.79 -11.38
CA PRO A 42 -10.83 -5.22 -10.04
C PRO A 42 -11.59 -3.89 -10.02
N PRO A 43 -12.09 -3.43 -8.85
CA PRO A 43 -12.77 -2.16 -8.73
C PRO A 43 -11.85 -1.00 -9.14
N ALA A 44 -12.33 -0.14 -10.03
CA ALA A 44 -11.60 1.03 -10.53
C ALA A 44 -11.92 2.31 -9.76
N THR A 45 -13.05 2.36 -9.06
CA THR A 45 -13.53 3.52 -8.28
C THR A 45 -13.95 3.10 -6.87
N TRP A 46 -14.07 4.07 -5.97
CA TRP A 46 -14.59 3.85 -4.62
C TRP A 46 -16.03 3.29 -4.65
N ALA A 47 -16.86 3.76 -5.56
CA ALA A 47 -18.22 3.23 -5.71
C ALA A 47 -18.22 1.76 -6.14
N GLU A 48 -17.37 1.39 -7.11
CA GLU A 48 -17.20 0.00 -7.52
C GLU A 48 -16.61 -0.85 -6.39
N LEU A 49 -15.66 -0.32 -5.61
CA LEU A 49 -15.11 -1.01 -4.45
C LEU A 49 -16.22 -1.38 -3.47
N VAL A 50 -17.08 -0.44 -3.09
CA VAL A 50 -18.21 -0.69 -2.18
C VAL A 50 -19.16 -1.72 -2.78
N SER A 51 -19.56 -1.56 -4.03
CA SER A 51 -20.49 -2.47 -4.72
C SER A 51 -19.97 -3.91 -4.79
N MET A 52 -18.69 -4.07 -5.20
CA MET A 52 -18.06 -5.39 -5.29
C MET A 52 -17.80 -5.98 -3.91
N ALA A 53 -17.31 -5.19 -2.95
CA ALA A 53 -17.06 -5.64 -1.58
C ALA A 53 -18.34 -6.10 -0.88
N THR A 54 -19.48 -5.48 -1.18
CA THR A 54 -20.79 -5.94 -0.67
C THR A 54 -21.10 -7.36 -1.16
N LYS A 55 -20.88 -7.66 -2.43
CA LYS A 55 -21.09 -9.00 -2.99
C LYS A 55 -20.08 -10.03 -2.48
N LEU A 56 -18.86 -9.58 -2.18
CA LEU A 56 -17.76 -10.42 -1.70
C LEU A 56 -17.83 -10.72 -0.20
N THR A 57 -18.61 -9.94 0.57
CA THR A 57 -18.77 -10.16 2.01
C THR A 57 -19.66 -11.37 2.25
N LYS A 58 -19.13 -12.37 2.96
CA LYS A 58 -19.82 -13.61 3.31
C LYS A 58 -20.17 -13.65 4.78
N LYS A 59 -21.34 -14.22 5.10
CA LYS A 59 -21.78 -14.45 6.46
C LYS A 59 -22.18 -15.92 6.62
N ASP A 60 -22.02 -16.45 7.83
CA ASP A 60 -22.56 -17.75 8.21
C ASP A 60 -24.07 -17.69 8.50
N ALA A 61 -24.65 -18.83 8.84
CA ALA A 61 -26.07 -18.96 9.16
C ALA A 61 -26.49 -18.13 10.39
N ALA A 62 -25.55 -17.78 11.27
CA ALA A 62 -25.77 -16.93 12.44
C ALA A 62 -25.61 -15.43 12.12
N GLY A 63 -25.31 -15.07 10.87
CA GLY A 63 -25.11 -13.70 10.44
C GLY A 63 -23.71 -13.15 10.73
N LYS A 64 -22.79 -13.95 11.27
CA LYS A 64 -21.42 -13.55 11.55
C LYS A 64 -20.62 -13.50 10.23
N VAL A 65 -19.85 -12.43 10.02
CA VAL A 65 -19.01 -12.30 8.84
C VAL A 65 -17.88 -13.33 8.89
N THR A 66 -17.76 -14.14 7.86
CA THR A 66 -16.71 -15.14 7.66
C THR A 66 -15.65 -14.67 6.65
N GLN A 67 -16.03 -13.79 5.73
CA GLN A 67 -15.16 -13.13 4.78
C GLN A 67 -15.60 -11.69 4.61
N TYR A 68 -14.70 -10.74 4.82
CA TYR A 68 -14.94 -9.34 4.47
C TYR A 68 -14.64 -9.09 2.99
N GLY A 69 -15.44 -8.21 2.38
CA GLY A 69 -15.22 -7.85 0.98
C GLY A 69 -13.93 -7.08 0.77
N VAL A 70 -13.56 -6.21 1.73
CA VAL A 70 -12.30 -5.46 1.70
C VAL A 70 -11.72 -5.32 3.11
N GLN A 71 -10.39 -5.33 3.20
CA GLN A 71 -9.67 -5.06 4.45
C GLN A 71 -8.52 -4.10 4.19
N VAL A 72 -8.51 -2.98 4.91
CA VAL A 72 -7.49 -1.93 4.86
C VAL A 72 -6.90 -1.78 6.27
N PRO A 73 -5.60 -1.98 6.47
CA PRO A 73 -4.99 -1.88 7.79
C PRO A 73 -5.12 -0.49 8.40
N SER A 74 -5.44 -0.44 9.69
CA SER A 74 -5.53 0.78 10.48
C SER A 74 -4.49 0.84 11.62
N SER A 75 -3.52 -0.09 11.63
CA SER A 75 -2.36 -0.07 12.52
C SER A 75 -1.06 -0.22 11.71
N GLY A 76 0.09 -0.11 12.38
CA GLY A 76 1.40 -0.18 11.77
C GLY A 76 1.73 1.08 10.95
N PHE A 77 1.08 1.27 9.83
CA PHE A 77 1.27 2.43 8.94
C PHE A 77 -0.04 3.13 8.57
N PRO A 78 -0.92 3.48 9.55
CA PRO A 78 -2.23 4.04 9.26
C PRO A 78 -2.16 5.37 8.51
N TYR A 79 -1.18 6.22 8.84
CA TYR A 79 -0.94 7.49 8.15
C TYR A 79 -0.68 7.29 6.66
N TRP A 80 0.07 6.24 6.28
CA TRP A 80 0.41 5.95 4.90
C TRP A 80 -0.81 5.45 4.11
N LEU A 81 -1.61 4.54 4.71
CA LEU A 81 -2.88 4.09 4.12
C LEU A 81 -3.85 5.28 3.96
N PHE A 82 -3.95 6.14 4.98
CA PHE A 82 -4.80 7.32 4.94
C PHE A 82 -4.39 8.32 3.85
N GLN A 83 -3.07 8.51 3.64
CA GLN A 83 -2.57 9.29 2.50
C GLN A 83 -3.02 8.73 1.15
N GLY A 84 -3.21 7.42 1.03
CA GLY A 84 -3.81 6.81 -0.15
C GLY A 84 -5.22 7.36 -0.40
N PHE A 85 -6.09 7.33 0.61
CA PHE A 85 -7.45 7.87 0.50
C PHE A 85 -7.48 9.37 0.22
N THR A 86 -6.68 10.17 0.91
CA THR A 86 -6.65 11.62 0.70
C THR A 86 -6.13 12.00 -0.69
N THR A 87 -5.08 11.30 -1.18
CA THR A 87 -4.56 11.51 -2.54
C THR A 87 -5.61 11.14 -3.58
N GLN A 88 -6.37 10.06 -3.38
CA GLN A 88 -7.48 9.67 -4.25
C GLN A 88 -8.63 10.70 -4.22
N ASN A 89 -8.82 11.39 -3.11
CA ASN A 89 -9.82 12.47 -2.98
C ASN A 89 -9.29 13.85 -3.39
N ASP A 90 -8.15 13.89 -4.07
CA ASP A 90 -7.52 15.10 -4.60
C ASP A 90 -7.14 16.11 -3.52
N VAL A 91 -6.54 15.64 -2.42
CA VAL A 91 -5.98 16.49 -1.37
C VAL A 91 -4.67 15.92 -0.84
N ILE A 92 -3.70 16.81 -0.59
CA ILE A 92 -2.42 16.50 0.05
C ILE A 92 -2.45 17.07 1.47
N LEU A 93 -2.02 16.27 2.45
CA LEU A 93 -2.15 16.59 3.88
C LEU A 93 -1.26 17.73 4.36
N ALA A 94 -0.20 18.07 3.63
CA ALA A 94 0.70 19.18 3.96
C ALA A 94 1.10 19.93 2.70
N ASN A 95 1.46 21.22 2.84
CA ASN A 95 2.04 21.99 1.74
C ASN A 95 3.50 21.56 1.46
N ASP A 96 4.06 22.00 0.33
CA ASP A 96 5.41 21.63 -0.10
C ASP A 96 6.49 22.15 0.86
N ALA A 97 6.25 23.25 1.55
CA ALA A 97 7.16 23.78 2.57
C ALA A 97 7.12 23.00 3.89
N GLY A 98 6.15 22.10 4.08
CA GLY A 98 6.01 21.27 5.28
C GLY A 98 5.64 22.03 6.56
N ASN A 99 5.16 23.26 6.44
CA ASN A 99 4.82 24.12 7.57
C ASN A 99 3.32 24.39 7.75
N GLN A 100 2.47 23.79 6.90
CA GLN A 100 1.02 23.84 7.00
C GLN A 100 0.44 22.45 6.77
N VAL A 101 -0.47 22.05 7.63
CA VAL A 101 -1.24 20.81 7.51
C VAL A 101 -2.68 21.13 7.16
N ARG A 102 -3.39 20.17 6.55
CA ARG A 102 -4.75 20.32 6.02
C ARG A 102 -5.69 19.22 6.53
N TYR A 103 -5.57 18.86 7.80
CA TYR A 103 -6.41 17.79 8.37
C TYR A 103 -7.89 18.20 8.53
N ASP A 104 -8.18 19.50 8.55
CA ASP A 104 -9.51 20.11 8.61
C ASP A 104 -10.12 20.39 7.23
N ASP A 105 -9.40 20.09 6.14
CA ASP A 105 -9.93 20.22 4.78
C ASP A 105 -11.13 19.28 4.59
N PRO A 106 -12.27 19.76 4.06
CA PRO A 106 -13.44 18.93 3.80
C PRO A 106 -13.16 17.66 2.98
N LYS A 107 -12.21 17.72 2.04
CA LYS A 107 -11.80 16.55 1.25
C LYS A 107 -11.06 15.51 2.10
N VAL A 108 -10.31 15.93 3.13
CA VAL A 108 -9.65 15.04 4.07
C VAL A 108 -10.68 14.34 4.96
N ILE A 109 -11.66 15.11 5.45
CA ILE A 109 -12.79 14.57 6.24
C ILE A 109 -13.61 13.58 5.42
N GLU A 110 -13.92 13.91 4.15
CA GLU A 110 -14.63 13.01 3.22
C GLU A 110 -13.87 11.69 3.00
N ALA A 111 -12.55 11.76 2.85
CA ALA A 111 -11.70 10.58 2.68
C ALA A 111 -11.68 9.70 3.94
N LEU A 112 -11.64 10.30 5.13
CA LEU A 112 -11.74 9.57 6.40
C LEU A 112 -13.13 8.95 6.57
N GLN A 113 -14.18 9.72 6.26
CA GLN A 113 -15.56 9.23 6.33
C GLN A 113 -15.78 8.03 5.41
N PHE A 114 -15.25 8.07 4.18
CA PHE A 114 -15.31 6.94 3.27
C PHE A 114 -14.67 5.68 3.88
N TRP A 115 -13.48 5.78 4.48
CA TRP A 115 -12.82 4.65 5.13
C TRP A 115 -13.67 4.11 6.30
N VAL A 116 -14.19 4.99 7.15
CA VAL A 116 -15.08 4.62 8.26
C VAL A 116 -16.37 3.96 7.75
N ASP A 117 -16.92 4.47 6.66
CA ASP A 117 -18.17 3.97 6.08
C ASP A 117 -18.05 2.55 5.51
N LEU A 118 -16.85 2.13 5.07
CA LEU A 118 -16.62 0.73 4.65
C LEU A 118 -17.03 -0.26 5.74
N SER A 119 -16.80 0.09 7.01
CA SER A 119 -17.21 -0.72 8.16
C SER A 119 -18.61 -0.36 8.66
N ARG A 120 -18.84 0.92 9.02
CA ARG A 120 -20.03 1.32 9.79
C ARG A 120 -21.31 1.38 8.96
N LYS A 121 -21.20 1.81 7.70
CA LYS A 121 -22.34 1.98 6.80
C LYS A 121 -22.54 0.78 5.89
N HIS A 122 -21.45 0.27 5.32
CA HIS A 122 -21.51 -0.78 4.30
C HIS A 122 -21.28 -2.19 4.87
N GLY A 123 -20.65 -2.32 6.03
CA GLY A 123 -20.40 -3.61 6.68
C GLY A 123 -19.48 -4.53 5.89
N VAL A 124 -18.65 -3.97 4.98
CA VAL A 124 -17.79 -4.72 4.07
C VAL A 124 -16.34 -4.83 4.55
N HIS A 125 -16.03 -4.14 5.64
CA HIS A 125 -14.70 -4.03 6.26
C HIS A 125 -14.81 -4.36 7.75
N PRO A 126 -13.78 -4.98 8.37
CA PRO A 126 -13.80 -5.24 9.81
C PRO A 126 -13.98 -3.96 10.63
N ALA A 127 -14.70 -4.08 11.75
CA ALA A 127 -14.76 -3.02 12.75
C ALA A 127 -13.52 -3.04 13.66
N GLY A 128 -13.18 -1.88 14.22
CA GLY A 128 -12.04 -1.74 15.15
C GLY A 128 -10.69 -1.66 14.43
N VAL A 129 -9.64 -2.07 15.15
CA VAL A 129 -8.26 -2.02 14.64
C VAL A 129 -8.00 -3.21 13.72
N VAL A 130 -7.51 -2.91 12.53
CA VAL A 130 -7.05 -3.91 11.56
C VAL A 130 -5.53 -3.85 11.50
N GLU A 131 -4.89 -4.96 11.86
CA GLU A 131 -3.44 -5.04 11.98
C GLU A 131 -2.76 -5.15 10.61
N TRP A 132 -1.71 -4.34 10.41
CA TRP A 132 -0.88 -4.37 9.21
C TRP A 132 -0.27 -5.76 8.98
N GLY A 133 0.33 -6.33 10.01
CA GLY A 133 1.07 -7.59 9.93
C GLY A 133 0.19 -8.81 9.63
N THR A 134 -1.07 -8.79 10.03
CA THR A 134 -2.00 -9.91 9.82
C THR A 134 -2.83 -9.78 8.54
N THR A 135 -2.92 -8.60 7.95
CA THR A 135 -3.74 -8.37 6.75
C THR A 135 -3.39 -9.32 5.59
N PRO A 136 -2.11 -9.56 5.22
CA PRO A 136 -1.78 -10.54 4.19
C PRO A 136 -2.19 -11.97 4.57
N LYS A 137 -2.08 -12.34 5.85
CA LYS A 137 -2.51 -13.65 6.35
C LYS A 137 -4.03 -13.81 6.23
N ASP A 138 -4.81 -12.81 6.63
CA ASP A 138 -6.27 -12.85 6.51
C ASP A 138 -6.71 -13.01 5.05
N PHE A 139 -5.99 -12.40 4.10
CA PHE A 139 -6.23 -12.60 2.68
C PHE A 139 -5.94 -14.04 2.25
N MET A 140 -4.78 -14.58 2.61
CA MET A 140 -4.39 -15.95 2.27
C MET A 140 -5.30 -17.01 2.92
N GLU A 141 -5.87 -16.70 4.09
CA GLU A 141 -6.87 -17.52 4.78
C GLU A 141 -8.30 -17.29 4.28
N LYS A 142 -8.50 -16.49 3.22
CA LYS A 142 -9.81 -16.15 2.64
C LYS A 142 -10.76 -15.41 3.61
N LYS A 143 -10.22 -14.76 4.64
CA LYS A 143 -11.00 -13.90 5.57
C LYS A 143 -11.29 -12.51 4.99
N ALA A 144 -10.55 -12.11 3.96
CA ALA A 144 -10.76 -10.91 3.18
C ALA A 144 -10.60 -11.21 1.69
N ALA A 145 -11.56 -10.76 0.87
CA ALA A 145 -11.52 -10.98 -0.58
C ALA A 145 -10.63 -9.95 -1.31
N ILE A 146 -10.55 -8.75 -0.79
CA ILE A 146 -9.70 -7.65 -1.26
C ILE A 146 -8.91 -7.13 -0.06
N ILE A 147 -7.61 -6.89 -0.25
CA ILE A 147 -6.78 -6.20 0.74
C ILE A 147 -5.98 -5.06 0.10
N TRP A 148 -5.70 -4.04 0.90
CA TRP A 148 -4.72 -3.02 0.56
C TRP A 148 -3.46 -3.25 1.37
N THR A 149 -2.33 -3.42 0.69
CA THR A 149 -1.02 -3.53 1.34
C THR A 149 0.09 -3.12 0.37
N THR A 150 1.33 -3.22 0.80
CA THR A 150 2.51 -2.82 0.01
C THR A 150 2.80 -3.77 -1.15
N THR A 151 3.39 -3.24 -2.23
CA THR A 151 4.01 -4.05 -3.27
C THR A 151 5.03 -5.04 -2.70
N GLY A 152 5.73 -4.71 -1.60
CA GLY A 152 6.67 -5.58 -0.92
C GLY A 152 6.09 -6.86 -0.30
N ASN A 153 4.75 -7.00 -0.26
CA ASN A 153 4.10 -8.25 0.13
C ASN A 153 3.87 -9.23 -1.03
N LEU A 154 4.20 -8.86 -2.26
CA LEU A 154 3.90 -9.66 -3.45
C LEU A 154 4.51 -11.07 -3.36
N THR A 155 5.78 -11.17 -3.00
CA THR A 155 6.47 -12.47 -2.92
C THR A 155 5.87 -13.34 -1.83
N ASN A 156 5.55 -12.78 -0.65
CA ASN A 156 4.89 -13.52 0.43
C ASN A 156 3.52 -14.05 0.00
N ILE A 157 2.69 -13.22 -0.63
CA ILE A 157 1.37 -13.64 -1.10
C ILE A 157 1.50 -14.67 -2.22
N ARG A 158 2.43 -14.49 -3.17
CA ARG A 158 2.68 -15.44 -4.25
C ARG A 158 3.10 -16.83 -3.74
N ALA A 159 3.93 -16.86 -2.70
CA ALA A 159 4.41 -18.13 -2.13
C ALA A 159 3.35 -18.87 -1.33
N ASN A 160 2.42 -18.17 -0.68
CA ASN A 160 1.55 -18.75 0.34
C ASN A 160 0.05 -18.77 -0.03
N ALA A 161 -0.43 -17.93 -0.94
CA ALA A 161 -1.81 -17.99 -1.39
C ALA A 161 -2.08 -19.30 -2.15
N LYS A 162 -3.18 -19.97 -1.79
CA LYS A 162 -3.60 -21.24 -2.42
C LYS A 162 -4.75 -21.02 -3.42
N PHE A 163 -4.83 -19.83 -3.99
CA PHE A 163 -5.81 -19.42 -4.97
C PHE A 163 -5.19 -18.41 -5.95
N ASP A 164 -5.79 -18.27 -7.11
CA ASP A 164 -5.39 -17.25 -8.08
C ASP A 164 -5.79 -15.86 -7.59
N PHE A 165 -4.87 -14.92 -7.65
CA PHE A 165 -5.07 -13.54 -7.22
C PHE A 165 -4.59 -12.54 -8.28
N GLY A 166 -5.08 -11.33 -8.16
CA GLY A 166 -4.61 -10.21 -8.97
C GLY A 166 -4.03 -9.10 -8.12
N VAL A 167 -3.26 -8.23 -8.77
CA VAL A 167 -2.69 -7.01 -8.19
C VAL A 167 -3.02 -5.83 -9.09
N ALA A 168 -3.55 -4.75 -8.51
CA ALA A 168 -3.90 -3.53 -9.24
C ALA A 168 -3.58 -2.28 -8.44
N MET A 169 -3.55 -1.15 -9.14
CA MET A 169 -3.57 0.16 -8.51
C MET A 169 -4.85 0.33 -7.68
N LEU A 170 -4.77 1.15 -6.63
CA LEU A 170 -5.93 1.48 -5.79
C LEU A 170 -7.06 2.13 -6.61
N PRO A 171 -8.32 1.92 -6.22
CA PRO A 171 -9.47 2.53 -6.88
C PRO A 171 -9.46 4.05 -6.73
N ALA A 172 -9.96 4.76 -7.73
CA ALA A 172 -10.05 6.21 -7.71
C ALA A 172 -11.22 6.69 -6.83
N GLY A 173 -10.99 7.74 -6.06
CA GLY A 173 -12.02 8.67 -5.64
C GLY A 173 -12.28 9.67 -6.76
N LYS A 174 -11.76 10.88 -6.61
CA LYS A 174 -11.73 11.91 -7.69
C LYS A 174 -10.64 11.64 -8.71
N LYS A 175 -9.53 11.01 -8.28
CA LYS A 175 -8.42 10.59 -9.13
C LYS A 175 -7.77 9.32 -8.58
N ARG A 176 -6.92 8.69 -9.38
CA ARG A 176 -6.04 7.63 -8.86
C ARG A 176 -4.89 8.24 -8.08
N GLY A 177 -4.48 7.55 -7.03
CA GLY A 177 -3.33 7.97 -6.24
C GLY A 177 -2.97 6.95 -5.18
N SER A 178 -1.67 6.87 -4.91
CA SER A 178 -1.11 6.09 -3.82
C SER A 178 0.23 6.71 -3.42
N PRO A 179 0.51 6.88 -2.13
CA PRO A 179 1.77 7.45 -1.69
C PRO A 179 2.90 6.45 -1.89
N THR A 180 4.10 6.97 -2.20
CA THR A 180 5.32 6.18 -2.26
C THR A 180 5.78 5.85 -0.85
N GLY A 181 6.16 4.59 -0.63
CA GLY A 181 6.83 4.10 0.56
C GLY A 181 8.25 3.63 0.28
N GLY A 182 8.81 2.89 1.22
CA GLY A 182 10.15 2.29 1.12
C GLY A 182 11.20 3.00 1.94
N GLY A 183 12.48 2.66 1.72
CA GLY A 183 13.60 3.12 2.52
C GLY A 183 14.72 3.77 1.72
N ASN A 184 15.47 4.63 2.41
CA ASN A 184 16.72 5.19 1.93
C ASN A 184 17.87 4.72 2.81
N PHE A 185 19.07 4.64 2.23
CA PHE A 185 20.31 4.53 2.99
C PHE A 185 20.81 5.91 3.40
N PHE A 186 21.24 6.00 4.65
CA PHE A 186 21.92 7.15 5.21
C PHE A 186 23.20 6.71 5.89
N ILE A 187 24.28 7.47 5.73
CA ILE A 187 25.52 7.24 6.46
C ILE A 187 25.59 8.25 7.59
N PHE A 188 25.71 7.73 8.82
CA PHE A 188 25.73 8.58 10.01
C PHE A 188 27.03 9.36 10.13
N LYS A 189 26.95 10.65 10.43
CA LYS A 189 28.10 11.55 10.64
C LYS A 189 29.05 11.06 11.76
N LYS A 190 28.52 10.37 12.77
CA LYS A 190 29.30 9.86 13.92
C LYS A 190 29.99 8.51 13.64
N ALA A 191 29.77 7.89 12.47
CA ALA A 191 30.49 6.68 12.10
C ALA A 191 31.97 7.04 11.83
N THR A 192 32.87 6.09 12.10
CA THR A 192 34.30 6.28 11.79
C THR A 192 34.52 6.40 10.29
N PRO A 193 35.62 7.03 9.82
CA PRO A 193 35.91 7.13 8.38
C PRO A 193 35.89 5.78 7.65
N ALA A 194 36.45 4.74 8.26
CA ALA A 194 36.44 3.39 7.70
C ALA A 194 35.00 2.80 7.58
N GLN A 195 34.15 3.04 8.59
CA GLN A 195 32.74 2.63 8.55
C GLN A 195 31.95 3.41 7.47
N GLN A 196 32.20 4.70 7.33
CA GLN A 196 31.56 5.53 6.30
C GLN A 196 31.93 5.05 4.91
N GLU A 197 33.22 4.76 4.67
CA GLU A 197 33.70 4.24 3.39
C GLU A 197 33.10 2.87 3.07
N ALA A 198 33.08 1.96 4.04
CA ALA A 198 32.49 0.64 3.88
C ALA A 198 30.98 0.72 3.58
N ALA A 199 30.24 1.56 4.33
CA ALA A 199 28.83 1.79 4.10
C ALA A 199 28.55 2.40 2.70
N PHE A 200 29.38 3.31 2.24
CA PHE A 200 29.27 3.89 0.91
C PHE A 200 29.50 2.85 -0.19
N LYS A 201 30.56 2.03 -0.06
CA LYS A 201 30.82 0.92 -1.00
C LYS A 201 29.66 -0.07 -1.04
N PHE A 202 29.13 -0.46 0.12
CA PHE A 202 27.97 -1.35 0.23
C PHE A 202 26.72 -0.74 -0.43
N GLY A 203 26.40 0.52 -0.11
CA GLY A 203 25.26 1.21 -0.70
C GLY A 203 25.36 1.30 -2.23
N ARG A 204 26.54 1.64 -2.76
CA ARG A 204 26.77 1.66 -4.21
C ARG A 204 26.59 0.29 -4.86
N TRP A 205 27.13 -0.76 -4.24
CA TRP A 205 26.98 -2.13 -4.73
C TRP A 205 25.52 -2.57 -4.75
N LEU A 206 24.77 -2.26 -3.68
CA LEU A 206 23.38 -2.69 -3.54
C LEU A 206 22.43 -1.95 -4.49
N THR A 207 22.78 -0.73 -4.88
CA THR A 207 21.92 0.10 -5.76
C THR A 207 22.34 0.06 -7.24
N THR A 208 23.21 -0.90 -7.64
CA THR A 208 23.46 -1.13 -9.07
C THR A 208 22.17 -1.58 -9.78
N PRO A 209 22.00 -1.31 -11.09
CA PRO A 209 20.82 -1.72 -11.82
C PRO A 209 20.47 -3.20 -11.67
N GLU A 210 21.47 -4.09 -11.78
CA GLU A 210 21.29 -5.55 -11.67
C GLU A 210 20.75 -5.95 -10.28
N ARG A 211 21.30 -5.34 -9.21
CA ARG A 211 20.87 -5.61 -7.84
C ARG A 211 19.48 -5.05 -7.55
N ALA A 212 19.21 -3.85 -8.04
CA ALA A 212 17.91 -3.22 -7.91
C ALA A 212 16.80 -4.02 -8.65
N ALA A 213 17.11 -4.53 -9.86
CA ALA A 213 16.21 -5.41 -10.61
C ALA A 213 15.96 -6.73 -9.86
N GLN A 214 17.03 -7.41 -9.41
CA GLN A 214 16.92 -8.67 -8.67
C GLN A 214 16.11 -8.49 -7.38
N TRP A 215 16.38 -7.41 -6.63
CA TRP A 215 15.60 -7.09 -5.42
C TRP A 215 14.11 -6.89 -5.72
N GLY A 216 13.80 -6.21 -6.82
CA GLY A 216 12.40 -6.05 -7.28
C GLY A 216 11.72 -7.38 -7.59
N ILE A 217 12.41 -8.27 -8.30
CA ILE A 217 11.92 -9.61 -8.66
C ILE A 217 11.68 -10.46 -7.40
N ASP A 218 12.65 -10.45 -6.49
CA ASP A 218 12.62 -11.31 -5.30
C ASP A 218 11.61 -10.86 -4.24
N THR A 219 11.28 -9.56 -4.20
CA THR A 219 10.50 -8.98 -3.10
C THR A 219 9.18 -8.37 -3.55
N GLY A 220 9.07 -7.90 -4.78
CA GLY A 220 7.96 -7.08 -5.27
C GLY A 220 8.13 -5.57 -5.02
N TYR A 221 9.24 -5.14 -4.41
CA TYR A 221 9.56 -3.72 -4.34
C TYR A 221 9.87 -3.15 -5.71
N VAL A 222 9.60 -1.86 -5.90
CA VAL A 222 9.91 -1.15 -7.15
C VAL A 222 11.41 -0.89 -7.22
N ALA A 223 12.03 -1.26 -8.32
CA ALA A 223 13.43 -0.99 -8.58
C ALA A 223 13.70 0.53 -8.62
N VAL A 224 14.81 0.95 -8.02
CA VAL A 224 15.14 2.37 -7.84
C VAL A 224 16.12 2.90 -8.90
N ALA A 225 16.80 2.01 -9.61
CA ALA A 225 17.70 2.38 -10.69
C ALA A 225 16.92 2.46 -12.02
N PRO A 226 17.05 3.55 -12.82
CA PRO A 226 16.30 3.69 -14.07
C PRO A 226 16.58 2.62 -15.13
N ALA A 227 17.72 1.93 -15.03
CA ALA A 227 18.11 0.85 -15.92
C ALA A 227 17.80 -0.56 -15.37
N ALA A 228 17.10 -0.64 -14.24
CA ALA A 228 16.73 -1.91 -13.60
C ALA A 228 15.40 -2.47 -14.11
#